data_cd7c2d42fcb1a3ac8b9ab7d73df587cd
#
_entry.id   cd7c2d42fcb1a3ac8b9ab7d73df587cd
#
_cell.length_a   1.000
_cell.length_b   1.000
_cell.length_c   1.000
_cell.angle_alpha   90.00
_cell.angle_beta   90.00
_cell.angle_gamma   90.00
#
_symmetry.space_group_name_H-M   'P 1'
#
loop_
_entity.id
_entity.type
_entity.pdbx_description
1 polymer ?
#
loop_
_entity_poly.entity_id
_entity_poly.type
_entity_poly.pdbx_seq_one_letter_code
_entity_poly.pdbx_strand_id
1 'polypeptide(L)'
;MANLIMRFPGGLPKALTLSYDDGVEQDEKLIGIAERYGLKGTFNINSGCFPPEGVTYAPGTIHRRMPLNRLKDVYAKSSWEIAAHAYTHASLVGLPANAAAEEVLRDRKELLLVGQQER
;
A
#
# COMPACT_ATOMS: atom_id res chain seq x y z
N MET A 1 -5.01 -17.32 -40.62
CA MET A 1 -4.30 -16.55 -39.58
C MET A 1 -4.75 -17.05 -38.21
N ALA A 2 -3.84 -17.47 -37.35
CA ALA A 2 -4.18 -17.86 -35.98
C ALA A 2 -4.50 -16.61 -35.16
N ASN A 3 -5.69 -16.54 -34.57
CA ASN A 3 -6.04 -15.45 -33.67
C ASN A 3 -5.33 -15.66 -32.32
N LEU A 4 -4.39 -14.75 -31.97
CA LEU A 4 -3.77 -14.75 -30.66
C LEU A 4 -4.75 -14.15 -29.64
N ILE A 5 -5.20 -14.95 -28.69
CA ILE A 5 -6.07 -14.49 -27.59
C ILE A 5 -5.23 -14.43 -26.32
N MET A 6 -5.04 -13.21 -25.79
CA MET A 6 -4.40 -13.00 -24.48
C MET A 6 -5.39 -13.31 -23.36
N ARG A 7 -4.93 -14.05 -22.34
CA ARG A 7 -5.72 -14.36 -21.14
C ARG A 7 -4.89 -14.13 -19.88
N PHE A 8 -5.57 -13.94 -18.76
CA PHE A 8 -4.93 -13.84 -17.44
C PHE A 8 -4.45 -15.22 -16.96
N PRO A 9 -3.60 -15.28 -15.92
CA PRO A 9 -3.14 -16.55 -15.36
C PRO A 9 -4.31 -17.52 -15.11
N GLY A 10 -4.09 -18.79 -15.38
CA GLY A 10 -5.15 -19.81 -15.30
C GLY A 10 -6.13 -19.82 -16.48
N GLY A 11 -5.85 -19.08 -17.55
CA GLY A 11 -6.71 -19.01 -18.74
C GLY A 11 -7.98 -18.18 -18.54
N LEU A 12 -8.04 -17.36 -17.49
CA LEU A 12 -9.21 -16.55 -17.13
C LEU A 12 -9.43 -15.41 -18.11
N PRO A 13 -10.69 -15.13 -18.49
CA PRO A 13 -11.01 -14.06 -19.44
C PRO A 13 -10.97 -12.65 -18.81
N LYS A 14 -11.03 -12.55 -17.48
CA LYS A 14 -11.05 -11.29 -16.71
C LYS A 14 -10.20 -11.42 -15.46
N ALA A 15 -9.65 -10.30 -15.01
CA ALA A 15 -9.01 -10.13 -13.70
C ALA A 15 -9.51 -8.85 -13.06
N LEU A 16 -9.57 -8.83 -11.73
CA LEU A 16 -9.79 -7.64 -10.91
C LEU A 16 -8.54 -7.41 -10.07
N THR A 17 -8.04 -6.19 -10.07
CA THR A 17 -6.98 -5.74 -9.18
C THR A 17 -7.54 -4.69 -8.22
N LEU A 18 -7.18 -4.80 -6.95
CA LEU A 18 -7.53 -3.82 -5.92
C LEU A 18 -6.24 -3.15 -5.47
N SER A 19 -6.23 -1.82 -5.50
CA SER A 19 -5.05 -1.02 -5.13
C SER A 19 -5.54 0.20 -4.35
N TYR A 20 -4.98 0.39 -3.15
CA TYR A 20 -5.33 1.46 -2.22
C TYR A 20 -4.07 2.15 -1.72
N ASP A 21 -4.21 3.40 -1.32
CA ASP A 21 -3.06 4.26 -1.05
C ASP A 21 -3.05 4.77 0.40
N ASP A 22 -1.87 5.25 0.82
CA ASP A 22 -1.65 6.13 1.97
C ASP A 22 -1.60 5.50 3.38
N GLY A 23 -2.04 4.29 3.59
CA GLY A 23 -1.98 3.66 4.92
C GLY A 23 -2.92 4.29 5.94
N VAL A 24 -4.20 4.37 5.60
CA VAL A 24 -5.22 5.03 6.42
C VAL A 24 -5.96 4.05 7.35
N GLU A 25 -6.57 4.58 8.43
CA GLU A 25 -7.29 3.75 9.42
C GLU A 25 -8.42 2.91 8.81
N GLN A 26 -8.99 3.35 7.70
CA GLN A 26 -10.05 2.64 6.99
C GLN A 26 -9.61 1.31 6.38
N ASP A 27 -8.30 1.14 6.14
CA ASP A 27 -7.73 -0.07 5.54
C ASP A 27 -7.97 -1.30 6.41
N GLU A 28 -7.91 -1.16 7.73
CA GLU A 28 -8.22 -2.25 8.66
C GLU A 28 -9.63 -2.82 8.43
N LYS A 29 -10.61 -1.93 8.26
CA LYS A 29 -11.99 -2.34 7.96
C LYS A 29 -12.12 -2.96 6.57
N LEU A 30 -11.42 -2.39 5.59
CA LEU A 30 -11.41 -2.89 4.22
C LEU A 30 -10.83 -4.30 4.15
N ILE A 31 -9.69 -4.53 4.79
CA ILE A 31 -9.05 -5.85 4.91
C ILE A 31 -10.03 -6.86 5.50
N GLY A 32 -10.63 -6.52 6.64
CA GLY A 32 -11.57 -7.42 7.31
C GLY A 32 -12.84 -7.74 6.49
N ILE A 33 -13.26 -6.86 5.60
CA ILE A 33 -14.36 -7.13 4.67
C ILE A 33 -13.87 -8.02 3.52
N ALA A 34 -12.79 -7.64 2.85
CA ALA A 34 -12.30 -8.29 1.64
C ALA A 34 -11.84 -9.75 1.91
N GLU A 35 -11.19 -10.00 3.04
CA GLU A 35 -10.72 -11.34 3.42
C GLU A 35 -11.86 -12.34 3.61
N ARG A 36 -13.03 -11.89 4.08
CA ARG A 36 -14.24 -12.76 4.16
C ARG A 36 -14.69 -13.28 2.79
N TYR A 37 -14.34 -12.57 1.72
CA TYR A 37 -14.66 -12.94 0.34
C TYR A 37 -13.46 -13.52 -0.42
N GLY A 38 -12.34 -13.78 0.27
CA GLY A 38 -11.12 -14.29 -0.35
C GLY A 38 -10.45 -13.30 -1.30
N LEU A 39 -10.73 -12.00 -1.16
CA LEU A 39 -10.16 -10.94 -2.00
C LEU A 39 -8.82 -10.51 -1.44
N LYS A 40 -7.91 -10.18 -2.35
CA LYS A 40 -6.57 -9.65 -2.07
C LYS A 40 -6.34 -8.41 -2.92
N GLY A 41 -5.38 -7.61 -2.51
CA GLY A 41 -4.99 -6.40 -3.22
C GLY A 41 -3.64 -5.89 -2.75
N THR A 42 -3.34 -4.66 -3.11
CA THR A 42 -2.09 -3.96 -2.80
C THR A 42 -2.41 -2.68 -2.04
N PHE A 43 -1.69 -2.43 -0.97
CA PHE A 43 -1.65 -1.13 -0.30
C PHE A 43 -0.35 -0.43 -0.63
N ASN A 44 -0.43 0.75 -1.23
CA ASN A 44 0.69 1.59 -1.59
C ASN A 44 0.94 2.59 -0.44
N ILE A 45 2.06 2.46 0.24
CA ILE A 45 2.33 3.15 1.51
C ILE A 45 3.48 4.14 1.34
N ASN A 46 3.33 5.33 1.94
CA ASN A 46 4.37 6.35 2.02
C ASN A 46 5.06 6.24 3.39
N SER A 47 6.22 5.64 3.46
CA SER A 47 6.89 5.38 4.74
C SER A 47 7.37 6.64 5.46
N GLY A 48 7.60 7.72 4.75
CA GLY A 48 7.96 9.03 5.33
C GLY A 48 6.79 9.84 5.87
N CYS A 49 5.55 9.35 5.71
CA CYS A 49 4.34 10.09 6.09
C CYS A 49 3.62 9.51 7.32
N PHE A 50 4.25 8.61 8.05
CA PHE A 50 3.63 8.06 9.26
C PHE A 50 3.51 9.12 10.34
N PRO A 51 2.31 9.32 10.92
CA PRO A 51 2.16 10.18 12.06
C PRO A 51 2.81 9.58 13.32
N PRO A 52 3.11 10.38 14.34
CA PRO A 52 3.60 9.86 15.62
C PRO A 52 2.56 8.96 16.28
N GLU A 53 3.04 8.08 17.17
CA GLU A 53 2.16 7.28 18.01
C GLU A 53 1.26 8.17 18.89
N GLY A 54 0.01 7.73 19.06
CA GLY A 54 -0.97 8.50 19.82
C GLY A 54 -1.56 9.71 19.09
N VAL A 55 -1.30 9.85 17.78
CA VAL A 55 -1.93 10.89 16.97
C VAL A 55 -3.45 10.88 17.12
N THR A 56 -4.04 12.06 17.26
CA THR A 56 -5.48 12.26 17.25
C THR A 56 -5.87 13.18 16.12
N TYR A 57 -7.00 12.89 15.49
CA TYR A 57 -7.52 13.66 14.39
C TYR A 57 -8.78 14.44 14.81
N ALA A 58 -8.93 15.63 14.27
CA ALA A 58 -10.14 16.43 14.50
C ALA A 58 -11.40 15.68 14.04
N PRO A 59 -12.54 15.90 14.70
CA PRO A 59 -13.82 15.33 14.24
C PRO A 59 -14.10 15.67 12.77
N GLY A 60 -14.51 14.67 11.99
CA GLY A 60 -14.77 14.83 10.55
C GLY A 60 -13.55 14.68 9.63
N THR A 61 -12.33 14.50 10.16
CA THR A 61 -11.17 14.18 9.32
C THR A 61 -11.36 12.82 8.65
N ILE A 62 -11.41 12.81 7.33
CA ILE A 62 -11.63 11.58 6.54
C ILE A 62 -10.30 10.85 6.34
N HIS A 63 -9.25 11.56 5.93
CA HIS A 63 -7.95 10.99 5.64
C HIS A 63 -7.10 10.95 6.93
N ARG A 64 -7.08 9.79 7.59
CA ARG A 64 -6.37 9.56 8.84
C ARG A 64 -5.33 8.46 8.65
N ARG A 65 -4.07 8.85 8.50
CA ARG A 65 -2.95 7.90 8.37
C ARG A 65 -2.71 7.17 9.68
N MET A 66 -2.39 5.90 9.60
CA MET A 66 -2.02 5.11 10.78
C MET A 66 -0.57 5.39 11.20
N PRO A 67 -0.26 5.42 12.51
CA PRO A 67 1.13 5.40 12.98
C PRO A 67 1.78 4.06 12.64
N LEU A 68 3.12 4.03 12.58
CA LEU A 68 3.90 2.89 12.10
C LEU A 68 3.60 1.59 12.86
N ASN A 69 3.48 1.64 14.18
CA ASN A 69 3.16 0.47 15.00
C ASN A 69 1.83 -0.16 14.60
N ARG A 70 0.76 0.64 14.48
CA ARG A 70 -0.55 0.16 14.07
C ARG A 70 -0.56 -0.36 12.62
N LEU A 71 0.16 0.32 11.73
CA LEU A 71 0.31 -0.11 10.35
C LEU A 71 0.94 -1.51 10.27
N LYS A 72 2.00 -1.77 11.04
CA LYS A 72 2.62 -3.10 11.15
C LYS A 72 1.61 -4.15 11.61
N ASP A 73 0.84 -3.86 12.64
CA ASP A 73 -0.16 -4.79 13.18
C ASP A 73 -1.27 -5.13 12.17
N VAL A 74 -1.71 -4.15 11.40
CA VAL A 74 -2.79 -4.32 10.41
C VAL A 74 -2.30 -5.11 9.21
N TYR A 75 -1.16 -4.70 8.60
CA TYR A 75 -0.72 -5.29 7.34
C TYR A 75 0.08 -6.58 7.52
N ALA A 76 0.87 -6.74 8.60
CA ALA A 76 1.61 -7.97 8.83
C ALA A 76 0.70 -9.19 9.04
N LYS A 77 -0.53 -8.98 9.51
CA LYS A 77 -1.54 -10.03 9.70
C LYS A 77 -2.38 -10.29 8.46
N SER A 78 -2.29 -9.44 7.46
CA SER A 78 -3.08 -9.55 6.24
C SER A 78 -2.36 -10.36 5.16
N SER A 79 -3.12 -10.86 4.21
CA SER A 79 -2.59 -11.51 3.00
C SER A 79 -2.37 -10.53 1.83
N TRP A 80 -2.47 -9.23 2.11
CA TRP A 80 -2.35 -8.18 1.11
C TRP A 80 -0.88 -7.78 0.89
N GLU A 81 -0.60 -7.33 -0.32
CA GLU A 81 0.70 -6.82 -0.69
C GLU A 81 0.91 -5.39 -0.16
N ILE A 82 2.13 -5.06 0.26
CA ILE A 82 2.56 -3.70 0.56
C ILE A 82 3.51 -3.24 -0.54
N ALA A 83 3.24 -2.09 -1.14
CA ALA A 83 4.03 -1.49 -2.18
C ALA A 83 4.45 -0.05 -1.81
N ALA A 84 5.53 0.43 -2.41
CA ALA A 84 6.01 1.79 -2.23
C ALA A 84 5.13 2.80 -2.98
N HIS A 85 4.93 3.99 -2.36
CA HIS A 85 4.11 5.08 -2.90
C HIS A 85 4.80 6.45 -2.84
N ALA A 86 6.12 6.47 -2.96
CA ALA A 86 7.03 7.56 -2.71
C ALA A 86 7.14 7.94 -1.21
N TYR A 87 8.37 8.18 -0.74
CA TYR A 87 8.68 8.36 0.68
C TYR A 87 7.88 9.49 1.33
N THR A 88 7.87 10.68 0.71
CA THR A 88 7.16 11.85 1.24
C THR A 88 5.84 12.14 0.54
N HIS A 89 5.33 11.22 -0.29
CA HIS A 89 4.18 11.45 -1.17
C HIS A 89 4.42 12.61 -2.16
N ALA A 90 5.66 12.85 -2.54
CA ALA A 90 5.99 13.90 -3.49
C ALA A 90 5.49 13.56 -4.90
N SER A 91 4.99 14.57 -5.62
CA SER A 91 4.75 14.43 -7.06
C SER A 91 6.09 14.22 -7.78
N LEU A 92 6.31 13.05 -8.34
CA LEU A 92 7.55 12.73 -9.05
C LEU A 92 7.71 13.49 -10.36
N VAL A 93 6.60 14.05 -10.89
CA VAL A 93 6.60 14.89 -12.10
C VAL A 93 7.27 16.21 -11.78
N GLY A 94 8.35 16.51 -12.49
CA GLY A 94 9.09 17.76 -12.30
C GLY A 94 10.21 17.69 -11.26
N LEU A 95 10.37 16.58 -10.54
CA LEU A 95 11.56 16.37 -9.72
C LEU A 95 12.78 16.05 -10.59
N PRO A 96 13.99 16.48 -10.19
CA PRO A 96 15.22 15.95 -10.77
C PRO A 96 15.28 14.42 -10.62
N ALA A 97 15.85 13.72 -11.60
CA ALA A 97 15.85 12.27 -11.63
C ALA A 97 16.43 11.60 -10.37
N ASN A 98 17.46 12.19 -9.78
CA ASN A 98 18.05 11.70 -8.52
C ASN A 98 17.09 11.86 -7.33
N ALA A 99 16.34 12.95 -7.25
CA ALA A 99 15.35 13.16 -6.19
C ALA A 99 14.16 12.21 -6.37
N ALA A 100 13.67 12.00 -7.59
CA ALA A 100 12.63 11.02 -7.87
C ALA A 100 13.07 9.58 -7.54
N ALA A 101 14.32 9.23 -7.85
CA ALA A 101 14.89 7.94 -7.50
C ALA A 101 15.00 7.76 -5.97
N GLU A 102 15.41 8.79 -5.23
CA GLU A 102 15.50 8.77 -3.77
C GLU A 102 14.12 8.53 -3.12
N GLU A 103 13.08 9.22 -3.59
CA GLU A 103 11.71 9.03 -3.12
C GLU A 103 11.27 7.55 -3.23
N VAL A 104 11.55 6.91 -4.35
CA VAL A 104 11.15 5.51 -4.60
C VAL A 104 12.01 4.52 -3.81
N LEU A 105 13.35 4.68 -3.88
CA LEU A 105 14.28 3.73 -3.27
C LEU A 105 14.25 3.77 -1.75
N ARG A 106 14.14 4.97 -1.18
CA ARG A 106 14.05 5.15 0.26
C ARG A 106 12.76 4.55 0.81
N ASP A 107 11.63 4.85 0.18
CA ASP A 107 10.35 4.31 0.56
C ASP A 107 10.34 2.78 0.56
N ARG A 108 10.81 2.18 -0.55
CA ARG A 108 10.97 0.73 -0.65
C ARG A 108 11.85 0.16 0.47
N LYS A 109 12.97 0.79 0.78
CA LYS A 109 13.91 0.34 1.82
C LYS A 109 13.23 0.34 3.20
N GLU A 110 12.54 1.42 3.55
CA GLU A 110 11.83 1.54 4.83
C GLU A 110 10.69 0.50 4.94
N LEU A 111 9.93 0.28 3.87
CA LEU A 111 8.85 -0.70 3.85
C LEU A 111 9.33 -2.15 3.95
N LEU A 112 10.52 -2.48 3.43
CA LEU A 112 11.13 -3.79 3.64
C LEU A 112 11.40 -4.06 5.12
N LEU A 113 11.77 -3.04 5.90
CA LEU A 113 11.95 -3.15 7.34
C LEU A 113 10.62 -3.32 8.09
N VAL A 114 9.53 -2.82 7.54
CA VAL A 114 8.17 -3.02 8.08
C VAL A 114 7.69 -4.46 7.87
N GLY A 115 7.98 -5.04 6.69
CA GLY A 115 7.54 -6.38 6.31
C GLY A 115 8.43 -7.54 6.77
N GLN A 116 9.62 -7.27 7.30
CA GLN A 116 10.62 -8.30 7.65
C GLN A 116 10.58 -8.78 9.11
N GLN A 117 9.53 -8.50 9.86
CA GLN A 117 9.37 -9.18 11.15
C GLN A 117 8.64 -10.51 10.95
N GLU A 118 9.45 -11.57 10.90
CA GLU A 118 9.10 -12.99 11.06
C GLU A 118 8.29 -13.64 9.90
N ARG A 119 9.00 -14.15 8.93
CA ARG A 119 8.63 -15.39 8.24
C ARG A 119 9.68 -16.45 8.52
#